data_18919141c43ae37b45246bd4868cac61
#
_entry.id   18919141c43ae37b45246bd4868cac61
#
_cell.length_a   1.000
_cell.length_b   1.000
_cell.length_c   1.000
_cell.angle_alpha   90.00
_cell.angle_beta   90.00
_cell.angle_gamma   90.00
#
_symmetry.space_group_name_H-M   'P 1'
#
loop_
_entity.id
_entity.type
_entity.pdbx_description
1 polymer ?
#
loop_
_entity_poly.entity_id
_entity_poly.type
_entity_poly.pdbx_seq_one_letter_code
_entity_poly.pdbx_strand_id
1 'polypeptide(L)'
;MGTVFLENAFDNSSQAAHPIKLSETTVADILRGVHTKEKSGLLLLLGKALKSTNLNDIRTFSEDDIAFLTPHIATALAQATPNQRVGFHIYSTPQLSQAPKVNQNRETTSGHLFADGLSLHFTLTHYRYYPGKKPTASQKEPRPLPDTDGLRDREVTFLPEAALRPDAYDRSSWIGKSEDRSLAIDYLLLARVLAPPSLPVAQ
;
A
#
# COMPACT_ATOMS: atom_id res chain seq x y z
N MET A 1 -13.29 2.38 -9.44
CA MET A 1 -14.08 1.14 -9.18
C MET A 1 -13.10 -0.01 -8.98
N GLY A 2 -13.36 -0.95 -8.09
CA GLY A 2 -12.37 -1.96 -7.70
C GLY A 2 -13.02 -3.28 -7.28
N THR A 3 -12.19 -4.17 -6.72
CA THR A 3 -12.60 -5.46 -6.20
C THR A 3 -11.80 -5.76 -4.93
N VAL A 4 -12.45 -6.34 -3.92
CA VAL A 4 -11.82 -6.94 -2.74
C VAL A 4 -12.19 -8.42 -2.73
N PHE A 5 -11.24 -9.30 -2.44
CA PHE A 5 -11.42 -10.74 -2.54
C PHE A 5 -10.56 -11.47 -1.50
N LEU A 6 -10.91 -12.72 -1.21
CA LEU A 6 -10.12 -13.62 -0.38
C LEU A 6 -9.30 -14.55 -1.28
N GLU A 7 -8.04 -14.74 -0.96
CA GLU A 7 -7.16 -15.67 -1.69
C GLU A 7 -6.39 -16.56 -0.72
N ASN A 8 -6.20 -17.83 -1.08
CA ASN A 8 -5.38 -18.75 -0.31
C ASN A 8 -3.90 -18.37 -0.50
N ALA A 9 -3.20 -18.07 0.58
CA ALA A 9 -1.84 -17.57 0.55
C ALA A 9 -0.91 -18.31 1.52
N PHE A 10 -1.47 -19.05 2.48
CA PHE A 10 -0.72 -19.69 3.55
C PHE A 10 -0.96 -21.19 3.54
N ASP A 11 0.07 -21.94 3.91
CA ASP A 11 0.00 -23.37 4.19
C ASP A 11 -0.24 -23.63 5.69
N ASN A 12 -0.28 -24.91 6.06
CA ASN A 12 -0.51 -25.27 7.45
C ASN A 12 0.64 -24.91 8.40
N SER A 13 1.81 -24.53 7.89
CA SER A 13 2.99 -24.15 8.67
C SER A 13 3.06 -22.65 8.94
N SER A 14 2.31 -21.85 8.19
CA SER A 14 2.32 -20.40 8.22
C SER A 14 0.89 -19.89 8.13
N GLN A 15 0.27 -19.59 9.25
CA GLN A 15 -1.12 -19.17 9.31
C GLN A 15 -1.23 -17.70 9.73
N ALA A 16 -2.14 -16.98 9.08
CA ALA A 16 -2.54 -15.65 9.50
C ALA A 16 -3.40 -15.72 10.77
N ALA A 17 -3.43 -14.62 11.53
CA ALA A 17 -4.28 -14.49 12.72
C ALA A 17 -5.71 -14.09 12.33
N HIS A 18 -6.28 -14.73 11.32
CA HIS A 18 -7.67 -14.54 10.88
C HIS A 18 -8.63 -15.53 11.57
N PRO A 19 -9.93 -15.17 11.69
CA PRO A 19 -10.54 -13.89 11.36
C PRO A 19 -10.24 -12.78 12.38
N ILE A 20 -10.15 -11.52 11.92
CA ILE A 20 -10.07 -10.35 12.80
C ILE A 20 -11.18 -9.35 12.50
N LYS A 21 -11.70 -8.69 13.55
CA LYS A 21 -12.70 -7.63 13.39
C LYS A 21 -12.05 -6.27 13.65
N LEU A 22 -11.82 -5.53 12.58
CA LEU A 22 -11.41 -4.13 12.64
C LEU A 22 -12.61 -3.23 12.32
N SER A 23 -12.72 -2.10 13.02
CA SER A 23 -13.73 -1.10 12.66
C SER A 23 -13.41 -0.49 11.29
N GLU A 24 -14.43 -0.06 10.57
CA GLU A 24 -14.22 0.67 9.31
C GLU A 24 -13.35 1.91 9.52
N THR A 25 -13.49 2.60 10.65
CA THR A 25 -12.63 3.75 10.99
C THR A 25 -11.16 3.33 11.04
N THR A 26 -10.83 2.23 11.73
CA THR A 26 -9.46 1.72 11.80
C THR A 26 -8.92 1.35 10.42
N VAL A 27 -9.72 0.67 9.59
CA VAL A 27 -9.32 0.32 8.22
C VAL A 27 -9.10 1.58 7.37
N ALA A 28 -9.98 2.58 7.48
CA ALA A 28 -9.83 3.85 6.77
C ALA A 28 -8.55 4.59 7.19
N ASP A 29 -8.24 4.62 8.49
CA ASP A 29 -7.04 5.26 9.01
C ASP A 29 -5.76 4.54 8.56
N ILE A 30 -5.79 3.20 8.50
CA ILE A 30 -4.69 2.41 7.90
C ILE A 30 -4.50 2.81 6.43
N LEU A 31 -5.55 2.84 5.62
CA LEU A 31 -5.45 3.19 4.21
C LEU A 31 -4.97 4.64 3.99
N ARG A 32 -5.41 5.59 4.85
CA ARG A 32 -4.91 6.98 4.83
C ARG A 32 -3.44 7.10 5.16
N GLY A 33 -2.96 6.24 6.06
CA GLY A 33 -1.57 6.21 6.48
C GLY A 33 -0.62 5.63 5.43
N VAL A 34 -1.10 4.88 4.44
CA VAL A 34 -0.24 4.29 3.40
C VAL A 34 0.16 5.34 2.37
N HIS A 35 1.45 5.53 2.19
CA HIS A 35 2.05 6.46 1.24
C HIS A 35 3.04 5.75 0.33
N THR A 36 3.32 6.36 -0.82
CA THR A 36 4.40 5.96 -1.72
C THR A 36 5.36 7.11 -1.90
N LYS A 37 6.66 6.80 -1.82
CA LYS A 37 7.74 7.77 -1.94
C LYS A 37 8.74 7.32 -3.00
N GLU A 38 9.29 8.23 -3.76
CA GLU A 38 10.35 7.91 -4.72
C GLU A 38 11.64 7.58 -3.99
N LYS A 39 12.29 6.47 -4.39
CA LYS A 39 13.61 6.09 -3.86
C LYS A 39 14.63 7.14 -4.27
N SER A 40 15.34 7.67 -3.30
CA SER A 40 16.42 8.61 -3.56
C SER A 40 17.63 7.88 -4.13
N GLY A 41 17.78 7.87 -5.45
CA GLY A 41 19.02 7.44 -6.09
C GLY A 41 20.19 8.39 -5.70
N LEU A 42 21.42 7.86 -5.65
CA LEU A 42 22.64 8.61 -5.28
C LEU A 42 22.82 9.92 -6.10
N LEU A 43 22.38 9.92 -7.36
CA LEU A 43 22.39 11.11 -8.23
C LEU A 43 21.43 12.21 -7.78
N LEU A 44 20.30 11.84 -7.15
CA LEU A 44 19.33 12.80 -6.60
C LEU A 44 19.85 13.46 -5.32
N LEU A 45 20.73 12.80 -4.55
CA LEU A 45 21.36 13.39 -3.37
C LEU A 45 22.25 14.60 -3.74
N LEU A 46 22.92 14.56 -4.86
CA LEU A 46 23.73 15.69 -5.36
C LEU A 46 22.86 16.85 -5.89
N GLY A 47 21.68 16.54 -6.45
CA GLY A 47 20.71 17.55 -6.89
C GLY A 47 19.87 18.14 -5.74
N LYS A 48 19.70 17.42 -4.64
CA LYS A 48 18.92 17.86 -3.44
C LYS A 48 19.64 18.90 -2.60
N ALA A 49 20.96 18.97 -2.63
CA ALA A 49 21.70 20.04 -1.96
C ALA A 49 21.32 21.44 -2.48
N LEU A 50 20.65 21.52 -3.63
CA LEU A 50 20.26 22.79 -4.27
C LEU A 50 18.75 23.09 -4.25
N LYS A 51 17.88 22.12 -3.86
CA LYS A 51 16.42 22.37 -3.72
C LYS A 51 15.87 21.60 -2.54
N SER A 52 15.61 22.32 -1.47
CA SER A 52 14.77 21.89 -0.33
C SER A 52 13.32 21.69 -0.82
N THR A 53 13.04 20.57 -1.46
CA THR A 53 11.67 20.13 -1.71
C THR A 53 11.50 18.76 -1.06
N ASN A 54 10.60 18.70 -0.08
CA ASN A 54 10.08 17.47 0.48
C ASN A 54 9.76 16.53 -0.68
N LEU A 55 10.55 15.46 -0.82
CA LEU A 55 10.31 14.45 -1.84
C LEU A 55 8.96 13.85 -1.53
N ASN A 56 8.06 14.15 -2.41
CA ASN A 56 6.66 13.83 -2.51
C ASN A 56 6.32 12.47 -1.89
N ASP A 57 6.10 12.47 -0.58
CA ASP A 57 5.38 11.43 0.11
C ASP A 57 3.93 11.57 -0.33
N ILE A 58 3.52 10.76 -1.30
CA ILE A 58 2.22 10.85 -1.92
C ILE A 58 1.32 9.79 -1.29
N ARG A 59 0.16 10.22 -0.80
CA ARG A 59 -0.86 9.29 -0.33
C ARG A 59 -1.19 8.29 -1.45
N THR A 60 -1.17 7.01 -1.12
CA THR A 60 -1.39 5.92 -2.09
C THR A 60 -2.82 5.87 -2.58
N PHE A 61 -3.79 6.13 -1.69
CA PHE A 61 -5.22 6.03 -1.93
C PHE A 61 -5.89 7.41 -1.88
N SER A 62 -6.79 7.68 -2.81
CA SER A 62 -7.71 8.82 -2.72
C SER A 62 -8.81 8.57 -1.67
N GLU A 63 -9.52 9.61 -1.24
CA GLU A 63 -10.66 9.42 -0.32
C GLU A 63 -11.76 8.57 -0.95
N ASP A 64 -11.97 8.62 -2.27
CA ASP A 64 -12.92 7.76 -2.98
C ASP A 64 -12.48 6.30 -2.95
N ASP A 65 -11.17 6.03 -3.11
CA ASP A 65 -10.62 4.68 -2.99
C ASP A 65 -10.80 4.15 -1.56
N ILE A 66 -10.53 4.99 -0.56
CA ILE A 66 -10.70 4.64 0.86
C ILE A 66 -12.15 4.35 1.18
N ALA A 67 -13.09 5.21 0.75
CA ALA A 67 -14.52 5.01 0.95
C ALA A 67 -15.01 3.70 0.34
N PHE A 68 -14.47 3.32 -0.83
CA PHE A 68 -14.77 2.04 -1.45
C PHE A 68 -14.14 0.86 -0.72
N LEU A 69 -12.83 0.92 -0.44
CA LEU A 69 -12.09 -0.23 0.11
C LEU A 69 -12.47 -0.56 1.55
N THR A 70 -12.71 0.46 2.36
CA THR A 70 -12.89 0.33 3.82
C THR A 70 -13.94 -0.71 4.23
N PRO A 71 -15.21 -0.63 3.81
CA PRO A 71 -16.22 -1.59 4.23
C PRO A 71 -15.94 -3.01 3.71
N HIS A 72 -15.40 -3.11 2.49
CA HIS A 72 -15.11 -4.39 1.85
C HIS A 72 -13.92 -5.09 2.52
N ILE A 73 -12.84 -4.36 2.85
CA ILE A 73 -11.68 -4.91 3.56
C ILE A 73 -12.06 -5.30 4.98
N ALA A 74 -12.81 -4.47 5.73
CA ALA A 74 -13.26 -4.79 7.07
C ALA A 74 -14.09 -6.09 7.10
N THR A 75 -15.00 -6.25 6.13
CA THR A 75 -15.81 -7.46 5.96
C THR A 75 -14.94 -8.66 5.61
N ALA A 76 -14.02 -8.51 4.65
CA ALA A 76 -13.15 -9.60 4.21
C ALA A 76 -12.22 -10.08 5.33
N LEU A 77 -11.61 -9.17 6.12
CA LEU A 77 -10.79 -9.52 7.29
C LEU A 77 -11.57 -10.29 8.35
N ALA A 78 -12.87 -9.98 8.54
CA ALA A 78 -13.74 -10.69 9.46
C ALA A 78 -14.19 -12.07 8.95
N GLN A 79 -14.09 -12.34 7.65
CA GLN A 79 -14.50 -13.59 7.01
C GLN A 79 -13.32 -14.49 6.61
N ALA A 80 -12.11 -13.92 6.50
CA ALA A 80 -10.92 -14.66 6.10
C ALA A 80 -10.62 -15.81 7.08
N THR A 81 -10.19 -16.93 6.53
CA THR A 81 -9.67 -18.07 7.30
C THR A 81 -8.16 -17.90 7.56
N PRO A 82 -7.55 -18.63 8.49
CA PRO A 82 -6.12 -18.55 8.77
C PRO A 82 -5.21 -18.81 7.54
N ASN A 83 -5.72 -19.51 6.54
CA ASN A 83 -4.98 -19.81 5.31
C ASN A 83 -5.17 -18.75 4.21
N GLN A 84 -5.95 -17.70 4.49
CA GLN A 84 -6.31 -16.68 3.50
C GLN A 84 -5.72 -15.32 3.85
N ARG A 85 -5.56 -14.52 2.81
CA ARG A 85 -5.30 -13.08 2.90
C ARG A 85 -6.35 -12.32 2.10
N VAL A 86 -6.51 -11.05 2.39
CA VAL A 86 -7.42 -10.13 1.70
C VAL A 86 -6.67 -9.46 0.57
N GLY A 87 -7.06 -9.71 -0.67
CA GLY A 87 -6.55 -9.03 -1.86
C GLY A 87 -7.46 -7.87 -2.27
N PHE A 88 -6.88 -6.86 -2.91
CA PHE A 88 -7.64 -5.76 -3.50
C PHE A 88 -7.07 -5.32 -4.84
N HIS A 89 -7.96 -4.84 -5.72
CA HIS A 89 -7.65 -4.15 -6.97
C HIS A 89 -8.49 -2.89 -7.09
N ILE A 90 -7.86 -1.77 -7.43
CA ILE A 90 -8.53 -0.51 -7.75
C ILE A 90 -8.14 -0.12 -9.17
N TYR A 91 -9.12 0.37 -9.91
CA TYR A 91 -8.95 0.88 -11.26
C TYR A 91 -9.23 2.37 -11.27
N SER A 92 -8.22 3.18 -11.57
CA SER A 92 -8.33 4.63 -11.70
C SER A 92 -8.29 5.03 -13.17
N THR A 93 -9.01 6.09 -13.51
CA THR A 93 -8.84 6.73 -14.82
C THR A 93 -7.66 7.69 -14.72
N PRO A 94 -6.67 7.65 -15.63
CA PRO A 94 -5.56 8.60 -15.61
C PRO A 94 -6.08 10.04 -15.62
N GLN A 95 -5.60 10.88 -14.72
CA GLN A 95 -5.98 12.30 -14.63
C GLN A 95 -5.34 13.18 -15.73
N LEU A 96 -4.72 12.58 -16.73
CA LEU A 96 -4.17 13.31 -17.86
C LEU A 96 -5.32 13.77 -18.79
N SER A 97 -5.73 15.01 -18.59
CA SER A 97 -6.81 15.70 -19.30
C SER A 97 -6.61 15.92 -20.81
N GLN A 98 -5.64 15.26 -21.44
CA GLN A 98 -5.34 15.41 -22.88
C GLN A 98 -4.97 14.12 -23.62
N ALA A 99 -5.24 12.95 -23.07
CA ALA A 99 -5.06 11.72 -23.84
C ALA A 99 -6.21 11.52 -24.82
N PRO A 100 -5.96 11.21 -26.11
CA PRO A 100 -7.02 10.93 -27.08
C PRO A 100 -7.82 9.72 -26.60
N LYS A 101 -9.13 9.74 -26.85
CA LYS A 101 -10.17 8.77 -26.47
C LYS A 101 -10.00 7.39 -27.14
N VAL A 102 -8.79 6.84 -27.17
CA VAL A 102 -8.53 5.52 -27.76
C VAL A 102 -8.18 4.56 -26.64
N ASN A 103 -9.09 3.63 -26.38
CA ASN A 103 -9.01 2.51 -25.45
C ASN A 103 -8.64 2.91 -24.00
N GLN A 104 -9.63 2.86 -23.15
CA GLN A 104 -9.63 3.15 -21.72
C GLN A 104 -8.61 2.29 -20.97
N ASN A 105 -7.38 2.68 -21.04
CA ASN A 105 -6.33 2.06 -20.28
C ASN A 105 -6.45 2.58 -18.84
N ARG A 106 -6.97 1.74 -17.96
CA ARG A 106 -7.12 2.03 -16.54
C ARG A 106 -5.82 1.75 -15.82
N GLU A 107 -5.38 2.69 -14.99
CA GLU A 107 -4.31 2.45 -14.05
C GLU A 107 -4.80 1.47 -12.97
N THR A 108 -3.96 0.51 -12.61
CA THR A 108 -4.28 -0.45 -11.56
C THR A 108 -3.42 -0.19 -10.34
N THR A 109 -4.04 -0.09 -9.16
CA THR A 109 -3.39 -0.16 -7.87
C THR A 109 -3.90 -1.41 -7.17
N SER A 110 -3.01 -2.30 -6.74
CA SER A 110 -3.38 -3.56 -6.11
C SER A 110 -2.41 -3.97 -5.02
N GLY A 111 -2.90 -4.82 -4.13
CA GLY A 111 -2.13 -5.32 -3.01
C GLY A 111 -2.90 -6.34 -2.21
N HIS A 112 -2.35 -6.70 -1.06
CA HIS A 112 -3.00 -7.62 -0.14
C HIS A 112 -2.70 -7.26 1.32
N LEU A 113 -3.56 -7.77 2.21
CA LEU A 113 -3.46 -7.59 3.66
C LEU A 113 -3.70 -8.92 4.37
N PHE A 114 -3.02 -9.12 5.49
CA PHE A 114 -3.34 -10.18 6.44
C PHE A 114 -2.93 -9.75 7.85
N ALA A 115 -3.54 -10.39 8.86
CA ALA A 115 -3.19 -10.15 10.26
C ALA A 115 -2.16 -11.17 10.74
N ASP A 116 -1.18 -10.71 11.53
CA ASP A 116 -0.25 -11.54 12.28
C ASP A 116 -0.12 -10.97 13.71
N GLY A 117 -0.75 -11.64 14.66
CA GLY A 117 -0.83 -11.16 16.03
C GLY A 117 -1.50 -9.77 16.13
N LEU A 118 -0.75 -8.76 16.58
CA LEU A 118 -1.21 -7.38 16.70
C LEU A 118 -0.89 -6.52 15.49
N SER A 119 -0.28 -7.08 14.46
CA SER A 119 0.10 -6.37 13.27
C SER A 119 -0.81 -6.70 12.09
N LEU A 120 -1.16 -5.69 11.32
CA LEU A 120 -1.72 -5.87 10.00
C LEU A 120 -0.59 -5.70 8.97
N HIS A 121 -0.27 -6.76 8.26
CA HIS A 121 0.67 -6.73 7.17
C HIS A 121 -0.05 -6.22 5.92
N PHE A 122 0.51 -5.20 5.32
CA PHE A 122 0.04 -4.60 4.07
C PHE A 122 1.14 -4.70 3.03
N THR A 123 0.82 -5.17 1.83
CA THR A 123 1.77 -5.22 0.71
C THR A 123 1.13 -4.61 -0.52
N LEU A 124 1.83 -3.67 -1.15
CA LEU A 124 1.45 -3.10 -2.43
C LEU A 124 2.13 -3.89 -3.54
N THR A 125 1.35 -4.45 -4.47
CA THR A 125 1.87 -5.25 -5.59
C THR A 125 1.93 -4.45 -6.89
N HIS A 126 0.99 -3.53 -7.10
CA HIS A 126 0.98 -2.61 -8.24
C HIS A 126 0.56 -1.22 -7.76
N TYR A 127 1.20 -0.18 -8.31
CA TYR A 127 0.84 1.21 -8.03
C TYR A 127 0.72 1.99 -9.32
N ARG A 128 -0.53 2.42 -9.62
CA ARG A 128 -0.86 3.14 -10.86
C ARG A 128 -0.25 2.50 -12.10
N TYR A 129 -0.24 1.18 -12.09
CA TYR A 129 0.31 0.38 -13.18
C TYR A 129 -0.62 0.40 -14.39
N TYR A 130 -0.01 0.58 -15.55
CA TYR A 130 -0.67 0.67 -16.82
C TYR A 130 -0.18 -0.43 -17.79
N PRO A 131 -0.96 -1.49 -18.04
CA PRO A 131 -0.50 -2.62 -18.83
C PRO A 131 -0.33 -2.35 -20.33
N GLY A 132 -0.71 -1.17 -20.82
CA GLY A 132 -0.72 -0.83 -22.25
C GLY A 132 0.51 -0.08 -22.77
N LYS A 133 1.47 0.29 -21.93
CA LYS A 133 2.66 1.02 -22.36
C LYS A 133 3.69 0.07 -22.99
N LYS A 134 3.47 -0.31 -24.27
CA LYS A 134 4.53 -0.98 -25.04
C LYS A 134 5.72 -0.03 -25.18
N PRO A 135 6.96 -0.47 -24.89
CA PRO A 135 8.15 0.34 -25.12
C PRO A 135 8.23 0.67 -26.61
N THR A 136 8.22 1.94 -26.94
CA THR A 136 8.39 2.41 -28.32
C THR A 136 9.80 2.04 -28.81
N ALA A 137 9.86 1.35 -29.95
CA ALA A 137 11.05 0.64 -30.45
C ALA A 137 12.11 1.54 -31.12
N SER A 138 12.37 2.75 -30.63
CA SER A 138 13.28 3.69 -31.34
C SER A 138 14.39 4.34 -30.54
N GLN A 139 15.04 3.64 -29.59
CA GLN A 139 16.27 4.17 -28.97
C GLN A 139 17.35 3.09 -28.80
N LYS A 140 18.55 3.39 -29.31
CA LYS A 140 19.77 2.57 -29.28
C LYS A 140 20.52 2.59 -27.94
N GLU A 141 19.89 3.00 -26.85
CA GLU A 141 20.53 3.03 -25.53
C GLU A 141 20.17 1.77 -24.72
N PRO A 142 21.06 1.28 -23.82
CA PRO A 142 20.75 0.16 -22.94
C PRO A 142 19.51 0.51 -22.14
N ARG A 143 18.38 -0.13 -22.49
CA ARG A 143 17.08 0.19 -21.90
C ARG A 143 17.04 -0.29 -20.47
N PRO A 144 16.65 0.55 -19.51
CA PRO A 144 16.24 0.05 -18.22
C PRO A 144 15.11 -0.96 -18.42
N LEU A 145 15.13 -2.04 -17.63
CA LEU A 145 14.06 -3.04 -17.64
C LEU A 145 12.70 -2.32 -17.49
N PRO A 146 11.66 -2.73 -18.24
CA PRO A 146 10.35 -2.09 -18.14
C PRO A 146 9.85 -2.16 -16.70
N ASP A 147 9.25 -1.07 -16.20
CA ASP A 147 8.52 -1.07 -14.95
C ASP A 147 7.23 -1.89 -15.15
N THR A 148 7.16 -3.04 -14.49
CA THR A 148 6.06 -4.00 -14.66
C THR A 148 4.98 -3.87 -13.60
N ASP A 149 5.19 -3.01 -12.59
CA ASP A 149 4.29 -2.89 -11.44
C ASP A 149 4.09 -1.45 -10.92
N GLY A 150 4.77 -0.47 -11.49
CA GLY A 150 4.70 0.93 -11.05
C GLY A 150 5.45 1.23 -9.75
N LEU A 151 6.23 0.26 -9.22
CA LEU A 151 6.89 0.34 -7.92
C LEU A 151 8.42 0.30 -8.00
N ARG A 152 8.99 0.23 -9.20
CA ARG A 152 10.43 0.03 -9.40
C ARG A 152 11.30 1.02 -8.64
N ASP A 153 10.94 2.30 -8.70
CA ASP A 153 11.69 3.40 -8.09
C ASP A 153 10.94 4.01 -6.91
N ARG A 154 10.07 3.23 -6.28
CA ARG A 154 9.24 3.65 -5.15
C ARG A 154 9.40 2.72 -3.97
N GLU A 155 9.24 3.29 -2.78
CA GLU A 155 9.06 2.59 -1.53
C GLU A 155 7.68 2.91 -0.95
N VAL A 156 7.12 1.99 -0.20
CA VAL A 156 5.87 2.17 0.53
C VAL A 156 6.21 2.62 1.94
N THR A 157 5.59 3.70 2.40
CA THR A 157 5.80 4.28 3.73
C THR A 157 4.47 4.38 4.47
N PHE A 158 4.52 4.65 5.76
CA PHE A 158 3.33 4.79 6.60
C PHE A 158 3.43 5.99 7.53
N LEU A 159 2.34 6.73 7.63
CA LEU A 159 2.20 7.81 8.60
C LEU A 159 0.97 7.57 9.49
N PRO A 160 1.10 7.64 10.81
CA PRO A 160 2.32 7.99 11.57
C PRO A 160 3.31 6.81 11.67
N GLU A 161 4.59 7.08 11.48
CA GLU A 161 5.67 6.06 11.56
C GLU A 161 5.69 5.31 12.90
N ALA A 162 5.21 5.96 13.98
CA ALA A 162 5.12 5.35 15.30
C ALA A 162 4.25 4.08 15.34
N ALA A 163 3.35 3.90 14.38
CA ALA A 163 2.52 2.69 14.28
C ALA A 163 3.17 1.57 13.47
N LEU A 164 4.37 1.77 12.91
CA LEU A 164 5.11 0.71 12.21
C LEU A 164 5.80 -0.22 13.20
N ARG A 165 5.85 -1.50 12.84
CA ARG A 165 6.60 -2.56 13.54
C ARG A 165 7.67 -3.13 12.61
N PRO A 166 8.82 -2.49 12.48
CA PRO A 166 9.89 -2.94 11.59
C PRO A 166 10.43 -4.33 11.98
N ASP A 167 10.40 -4.69 13.26
CA ASP A 167 10.78 -6.00 13.81
C ASP A 167 9.88 -7.15 13.34
N ALA A 168 8.67 -6.87 12.89
CA ALA A 168 7.75 -7.89 12.39
C ALA A 168 8.18 -8.46 11.04
N TYR A 169 9.06 -7.77 10.30
CA TYR A 169 9.56 -8.25 9.00
C TYR A 169 10.59 -9.37 9.12
N ASP A 170 11.40 -9.40 10.17
CA ASP A 170 12.44 -10.42 10.39
C ASP A 170 11.85 -11.84 10.53
N ARG A 171 10.56 -11.94 10.83
CA ARG A 171 9.85 -13.22 10.99
C ARG A 171 9.22 -13.73 9.71
N SER A 172 9.04 -12.89 8.72
CA SER A 172 8.33 -13.24 7.49
C SER A 172 9.26 -13.47 6.30
N SER A 173 10.22 -14.41 6.46
CA SER A 173 11.12 -14.84 5.37
C SER A 173 10.39 -15.42 4.14
N TRP A 174 9.10 -15.60 4.20
CA TRP A 174 8.21 -16.14 3.17
C TRP A 174 7.42 -15.06 2.40
N ILE A 175 7.40 -13.82 2.87
CA ILE A 175 6.99 -12.70 2.02
C ILE A 175 8.24 -12.30 1.24
N GLY A 176 8.38 -12.80 0.01
CA GLY A 176 9.57 -12.62 -0.81
C GLY A 176 10.12 -11.19 -0.75
N LYS A 177 11.43 -11.04 -0.79
CA LYS A 177 12.33 -9.87 -0.68
C LYS A 177 11.81 -8.53 -1.22
N SER A 178 10.71 -8.01 -0.69
CA SER A 178 10.13 -6.73 -1.08
C SER A 178 9.91 -5.86 0.17
N GLU A 179 10.97 -5.69 0.98
CA GLU A 179 10.97 -4.80 2.16
C GLU A 179 10.41 -3.42 1.82
N ASP A 180 10.72 -2.92 0.63
CA ASP A 180 10.27 -1.60 0.15
C ASP A 180 8.78 -1.51 -0.22
N ARG A 181 8.04 -2.62 -0.23
CA ARG A 181 6.64 -2.68 -0.69
C ARG A 181 5.66 -3.15 0.38
N SER A 182 6.17 -3.54 1.53
CA SER A 182 5.40 -4.15 2.61
C SER A 182 5.53 -3.36 3.90
N LEU A 183 4.44 -3.30 4.66
CA LEU A 183 4.32 -2.61 5.94
C LEU A 183 3.75 -3.56 6.98
N ALA A 184 4.28 -3.54 8.20
CA ALA A 184 3.65 -4.15 9.36
C ALA A 184 3.15 -3.02 10.27
N ILE A 185 1.85 -2.92 10.40
CA ILE A 185 1.16 -1.81 11.07
C ILE A 185 0.54 -2.32 12.37
N ASP A 186 0.96 -1.78 13.52
CA ASP A 186 0.30 -2.02 14.80
C ASP A 186 -1.00 -1.21 14.84
N TYR A 187 -2.13 -1.87 14.58
CA TYR A 187 -3.43 -1.21 14.51
C TYR A 187 -3.97 -0.77 15.88
N LEU A 188 -3.48 -1.35 16.99
CA LEU A 188 -3.83 -0.90 18.33
C LEU A 188 -3.07 0.36 18.70
N LEU A 189 -1.77 0.43 18.35
CA LEU A 189 -0.97 1.62 18.56
C LEU A 189 -1.44 2.76 17.67
N LEU A 190 -1.81 2.48 16.42
CA LEU A 190 -2.40 3.46 15.51
C LEU A 190 -3.64 4.13 16.13
N ALA A 191 -4.56 3.33 16.66
CA ALA A 191 -5.76 3.84 17.30
C ALA A 191 -5.45 4.78 18.50
N ARG A 192 -4.37 4.50 19.24
CA ARG A 192 -3.93 5.34 20.36
C ARG A 192 -3.28 6.65 19.91
N VAL A 193 -2.46 6.57 18.86
CA VAL A 193 -1.75 7.74 18.31
C VAL A 193 -2.72 8.72 17.66
N LEU A 194 -3.78 8.22 17.05
CA LEU A 194 -4.81 9.05 16.40
C LEU A 194 -5.92 9.50 17.37
N ALA A 195 -5.98 8.93 18.59
CA ALA A 195 -6.96 9.35 19.58
C ALA A 195 -6.75 10.84 19.95
N PRO A 196 -7.82 11.66 20.00
CA PRO A 196 -7.70 13.03 20.48
C PRO A 196 -7.17 13.03 21.91
N PRO A 197 -6.33 14.02 22.30
CA PRO A 197 -5.87 14.12 23.67
C PRO A 197 -7.06 14.20 24.62
N SER A 198 -7.11 13.28 25.59
CA SER A 198 -8.15 13.30 26.62
C SER A 198 -8.08 14.64 27.36
N LEU A 199 -9.15 15.43 27.28
CA LEU A 199 -9.26 16.66 28.07
C LEU A 199 -9.12 16.29 29.56
N PRO A 200 -8.31 17.04 30.34
CA PRO A 200 -8.25 16.82 31.78
C PRO A 200 -9.66 16.98 32.36
N VAL A 201 -10.11 15.96 33.07
CA VAL A 201 -11.36 16.02 33.82
C VAL A 201 -11.16 17.14 34.86
N ALA A 202 -11.85 18.27 34.71
CA ALA A 202 -11.90 19.31 35.71
C ALA A 202 -12.50 18.71 37.00
N GLN A 203 -11.68 18.65 38.05
CA GLN A 203 -12.11 18.32 39.40
C GLN A 203 -12.76 19.53 40.03
#